data_c5f706fd33ddb91c802867dc7a5c7bba
#
_entry.id   c5f706fd33ddb91c802867dc7a5c7bba
#
_cell.length_a   1.000
_cell.length_b   1.000
_cell.length_c   1.000
_cell.angle_alpha   90.00
_cell.angle_beta   90.00
_cell.angle_gamma   90.00
#
_symmetry.space_group_name_H-M   'P 1'
#
loop_
_entity.id
_entity.type
_entity.pdbx_description
1 polymer ?
#
loop_
_entity_poly.entity_id
_entity_poly.type
_entity_poly.pdbx_seq_one_letter_code
_entity_poly.pdbx_strand_id
1 'polypeptide(L)'
;MEFPSKEILLFKENILNLYKSLKNSYSNNERNLFSHVEDVISSLEDDLDFNIGHKPNIQPVCRFLDVCISETKNNDLKKISETINSLKHFLNWRLNDNYKNVFEDNFFKNESFVEIIGPSGLLICDNIRVGLLLLGDHVLYPSHSHQASEFYTILSGSSMWQINSGNFNLKKPGDKIFHDEWVTHAMNTN
;
A
#
# COMPACT_ATOMS: atom_id res chain seq x y z
N MET A 1 16.88 -10.39 16.50
CA MET A 1 17.06 -9.20 15.61
C MET A 1 16.54 -8.00 16.39
N GLU A 2 17.29 -6.90 16.41
CA GLU A 2 16.86 -5.67 17.09
C GLU A 2 15.65 -5.06 16.37
N PHE A 3 14.76 -4.41 17.11
CA PHE A 3 13.57 -3.78 16.54
C PHE A 3 13.97 -2.58 15.66
N PRO A 4 13.48 -2.46 14.41
CA PRO A 4 14.02 -1.57 13.39
C PRO A 4 13.43 -0.14 13.48
N SER A 5 13.50 0.48 14.66
CA SER A 5 12.87 1.78 14.94
C SER A 5 13.30 2.89 13.96
N LYS A 6 14.60 2.92 13.62
CA LYS A 6 15.17 3.93 12.71
C LYS A 6 14.62 3.76 11.28
N GLU A 7 14.54 2.53 10.80
CA GLU A 7 14.04 2.21 9.46
C GLU A 7 12.55 2.50 9.34
N ILE A 8 11.80 2.26 10.43
CA ILE A 8 10.35 2.57 10.49
C ILE A 8 10.13 4.08 10.42
N LEU A 9 10.91 4.87 11.17
CA LEU A 9 10.82 6.33 11.12
C LEU A 9 11.22 6.87 9.74
N LEU A 10 12.22 6.29 9.11
CA LEU A 10 12.63 6.65 7.76
C LEU A 10 11.53 6.32 6.74
N PHE A 11 10.83 5.19 6.90
CA PHE A 11 9.65 4.86 6.08
C PHE A 11 8.55 5.91 6.27
N LYS A 12 8.19 6.24 7.52
CA LYS A 12 7.22 7.30 7.86
C LYS A 12 7.57 8.62 7.17
N GLU A 13 8.82 9.05 7.27
CA GLU A 13 9.30 10.29 6.65
C GLU A 13 9.18 10.26 5.12
N ASN A 14 9.57 9.16 4.48
CA ASN A 14 9.46 9.02 3.02
C ASN A 14 8.00 9.07 2.54
N ILE A 15 7.07 8.46 3.27
CA ILE A 15 5.64 8.53 2.97
C ILE A 15 5.12 9.97 3.18
N LEU A 16 5.48 10.61 4.29
CA LEU A 16 5.10 11.99 4.54
C LEU A 16 5.57 12.94 3.42
N ASN A 17 6.81 12.78 2.96
CA ASN A 17 7.35 13.56 1.85
C ASN A 17 6.61 13.30 0.53
N LEU A 18 6.23 12.04 0.25
CA LEU A 18 5.39 11.69 -0.89
C LEU A 18 4.04 12.44 -0.84
N TYR A 19 3.35 12.41 0.30
CA TYR A 19 2.05 13.05 0.47
C TYR A 19 2.15 14.59 0.43
N LYS A 20 3.20 15.19 0.99
CA LYS A 20 3.48 16.64 0.85
C LYS A 20 3.71 17.05 -0.60
N SER A 21 4.42 16.23 -1.37
CA SER A 21 4.59 16.44 -2.81
C SER A 21 3.26 16.33 -3.57
N LEU A 22 2.42 15.38 -3.22
CA LEU A 22 1.07 15.23 -3.76
C LEU A 22 0.21 16.46 -3.51
N LYS A 23 0.15 16.94 -2.25
CA LYS A 23 -0.59 18.15 -1.88
C LYS A 23 -0.24 19.35 -2.77
N ASN A 24 1.03 19.50 -3.12
CA ASN A 24 1.50 20.60 -3.97
C ASN A 24 1.15 20.43 -5.46
N SER A 25 0.79 19.22 -5.91
CA SER A 25 0.55 18.92 -7.33
C SER A 25 -0.95 18.88 -7.70
N TYR A 26 -1.85 18.83 -6.72
CA TYR A 26 -3.29 18.78 -6.97
C TYR A 26 -3.95 20.15 -6.83
N SER A 27 -4.88 20.42 -7.76
CA SER A 27 -5.73 21.62 -7.68
C SER A 27 -6.94 21.37 -6.78
N ASN A 28 -7.49 22.43 -6.19
CA ASN A 28 -8.66 22.40 -5.28
C ASN A 28 -9.97 21.78 -5.85
N ASN A 29 -9.96 21.29 -7.09
CA ASN A 29 -11.13 20.71 -7.75
C ASN A 29 -11.42 19.25 -7.33
N GLU A 30 -10.49 18.58 -6.64
CA GLU A 30 -10.62 17.19 -6.19
C GLU A 30 -10.70 17.12 -4.66
N ARG A 31 -11.81 17.64 -4.11
CA ARG A 31 -11.97 17.82 -2.66
C ARG A 31 -11.73 16.56 -1.83
N ASN A 32 -12.26 15.41 -2.26
CA ASN A 32 -12.15 14.18 -1.48
C ASN A 32 -10.70 13.68 -1.43
N LEU A 33 -10.00 13.72 -2.58
CA LEU A 33 -8.58 13.39 -2.62
C LEU A 33 -7.74 14.36 -1.78
N PHE A 34 -8.05 15.66 -1.84
CA PHE A 34 -7.32 16.67 -1.07
C PHE A 34 -7.51 16.47 0.44
N SER A 35 -8.75 16.22 0.90
CA SER A 35 -9.04 15.89 2.29
C SER A 35 -8.29 14.63 2.73
N HIS A 36 -8.35 13.56 1.94
CA HIS A 36 -7.61 12.32 2.21
C HIS A 36 -6.09 12.57 2.37
N VAL A 37 -5.50 13.38 1.48
CA VAL A 37 -4.07 13.73 1.55
C VAL A 37 -3.74 14.53 2.82
N GLU A 38 -4.60 15.47 3.22
CA GLU A 38 -4.42 16.26 4.45
C GLU A 38 -4.54 15.40 5.71
N ASP A 39 -5.50 14.49 5.77
CA ASP A 39 -5.69 13.56 6.88
C ASP A 39 -4.48 12.65 7.08
N VAL A 40 -3.92 12.13 5.97
CA VAL A 40 -2.71 11.32 6.02
C VAL A 40 -1.50 12.15 6.47
N ILE A 41 -1.31 13.36 5.96
CA ILE A 41 -0.21 14.24 6.38
C ILE A 41 -0.31 14.53 7.89
N SER A 42 -1.49 14.95 8.37
CA SER A 42 -1.72 15.25 9.78
C SER A 42 -1.39 14.05 10.66
N SER A 43 -1.91 12.87 10.31
CA SER A 43 -1.66 11.63 11.08
C SER A 43 -0.18 11.20 11.08
N LEU A 44 0.55 11.49 9.98
CA LEU A 44 1.99 11.18 9.89
C LEU A 44 2.87 12.22 10.59
N GLU A 45 2.36 13.42 10.86
CA GLU A 45 3.10 14.44 11.64
C GLU A 45 3.00 14.21 13.15
N ASP A 46 2.04 13.41 13.61
CA ASP A 46 1.91 13.04 15.03
C ASP A 46 3.08 12.15 15.51
N ASP A 47 3.31 12.18 16.82
CA ASP A 47 4.17 11.21 17.49
C ASP A 47 3.42 9.87 17.60
N LEU A 48 3.96 8.85 16.93
CA LEU A 48 3.35 7.51 16.88
C LEU A 48 4.15 6.50 17.71
N ASP A 49 3.45 5.67 18.45
CA ASP A 49 4.07 4.63 19.26
C ASP A 49 4.54 3.44 18.42
N PHE A 50 5.68 2.85 18.81
CA PHE A 50 6.16 1.61 18.22
C PHE A 50 5.40 0.40 18.73
N ASN A 51 4.97 -0.47 17.84
CA ASN A 51 4.41 -1.77 18.18
C ASN A 51 5.53 -2.80 18.40
N ILE A 52 6.17 -2.75 19.56
CA ILE A 52 7.26 -3.66 19.91
C ILE A 52 6.83 -5.13 20.05
N GLY A 53 5.53 -5.39 20.19
CA GLY A 53 4.94 -6.73 20.23
C GLY A 53 4.61 -7.29 18.83
N HIS A 54 4.87 -6.54 17.79
CA HIS A 54 4.61 -6.93 16.41
C HIS A 54 5.34 -8.22 16.04
N LYS A 55 4.63 -9.14 15.37
CA LYS A 55 5.19 -10.43 14.95
C LYS A 55 5.19 -10.48 13.43
N PRO A 56 6.35 -10.68 12.80
CA PRO A 56 6.43 -10.83 11.35
C PRO A 56 5.76 -12.12 10.89
N ASN A 57 5.21 -12.08 9.69
CA ASN A 57 4.65 -13.24 9.01
C ASN A 57 4.93 -13.15 7.51
N ILE A 58 5.04 -14.28 6.84
CA ILE A 58 5.34 -14.38 5.41
C ILE A 58 4.20 -15.12 4.73
N GLN A 59 3.82 -14.66 3.53
CA GLN A 59 2.84 -15.32 2.67
C GLN A 59 3.51 -15.82 1.37
N PRO A 60 2.93 -16.79 0.67
CA PRO A 60 3.53 -17.37 -0.53
C PRO A 60 3.91 -16.36 -1.62
N VAL A 61 3.13 -15.28 -1.77
CA VAL A 61 3.38 -14.20 -2.75
C VAL A 61 4.66 -13.42 -2.45
N CYS A 62 5.15 -13.42 -1.20
CA CYS A 62 6.39 -12.71 -0.82
C CYS A 62 7.64 -13.20 -1.58
N ARG A 63 7.55 -14.32 -2.30
CA ARG A 63 8.60 -14.77 -3.23
C ARG A 63 8.92 -13.74 -4.32
N PHE A 64 7.99 -12.81 -4.60
CA PHE A 64 8.19 -11.74 -5.58
C PHE A 64 8.73 -10.44 -4.97
N LEU A 65 8.76 -10.30 -3.64
CA LEU A 65 9.07 -9.04 -2.97
C LEU A 65 10.45 -8.47 -3.35
N ASP A 66 11.48 -9.32 -3.36
CA ASP A 66 12.85 -8.87 -3.68
C ASP A 66 12.97 -8.39 -5.12
N VAL A 67 12.29 -9.03 -6.07
CA VAL A 67 12.23 -8.59 -7.47
C VAL A 67 11.50 -7.26 -7.56
N CYS A 68 10.33 -7.12 -6.93
CA CYS A 68 9.56 -5.87 -6.90
C CYS A 68 10.39 -4.71 -6.34
N ILE A 69 11.14 -4.93 -5.27
CA ILE A 69 12.02 -3.92 -4.66
C ILE A 69 13.12 -3.52 -5.66
N SER A 70 13.78 -4.49 -6.29
CA SER A 70 14.90 -4.24 -7.21
C SER A 70 14.48 -3.53 -8.51
N GLU A 71 13.24 -3.71 -8.93
CA GLU A 71 12.69 -3.10 -10.14
C GLU A 71 12.16 -1.68 -9.96
N THR A 72 12.13 -1.15 -8.73
CA THR A 72 11.70 0.22 -8.47
C THR A 72 12.73 1.22 -9.03
N LYS A 73 12.46 1.73 -10.24
CA LYS A 73 13.38 2.63 -10.98
C LYS A 73 13.07 4.11 -10.79
N ASN A 74 11.85 4.45 -10.35
CA ASN A 74 11.44 5.83 -10.12
C ASN A 74 12.18 6.39 -8.91
N ASN A 75 12.91 7.50 -9.08
CA ASN A 75 13.77 8.08 -8.04
C ASN A 75 12.99 8.49 -6.78
N ASP A 76 11.75 8.98 -6.92
CA ASP A 76 10.92 9.40 -5.79
C ASP A 76 10.43 8.19 -4.98
N LEU A 77 10.24 7.04 -5.63
CA LEU A 77 9.77 5.80 -5.01
C LEU A 77 10.93 4.93 -4.50
N LYS A 78 12.14 5.16 -5.01
CA LYS A 78 13.33 4.35 -4.68
C LYS A 78 13.62 4.39 -3.19
N LYS A 79 13.54 5.54 -2.53
CA LYS A 79 13.75 5.67 -1.09
C LYS A 79 12.73 4.85 -0.28
N ILE A 80 11.47 4.84 -0.73
CA ILE A 80 10.42 4.02 -0.11
C ILE A 80 10.76 2.54 -0.28
N SER A 81 11.16 2.13 -1.48
CA SER A 81 11.54 0.75 -1.78
C SER A 81 12.76 0.28 -0.99
N GLU A 82 13.77 1.13 -0.82
CA GLU A 82 14.94 0.86 0.00
C GLU A 82 14.60 0.68 1.49
N THR A 83 13.69 1.50 2.02
CA THR A 83 13.22 1.32 3.40
C THR A 83 12.36 0.06 3.56
N ILE A 84 11.54 -0.29 2.57
CA ILE A 84 10.81 -1.58 2.54
C ILE A 84 11.80 -2.74 2.57
N ASN A 85 12.88 -2.70 1.79
CA ASN A 85 13.91 -3.73 1.81
C ASN A 85 14.55 -3.90 3.20
N SER A 86 14.80 -2.81 3.91
CA SER A 86 15.34 -2.83 5.28
C SER A 86 14.33 -3.39 6.29
N LEU A 87 13.03 -3.20 6.04
CA LEU A 87 11.95 -3.64 6.92
C LEU A 87 11.41 -5.05 6.61
N LYS A 88 11.76 -5.64 5.46
CA LYS A 88 11.08 -6.84 4.93
C LYS A 88 10.99 -8.03 5.88
N HIS A 89 11.97 -8.20 6.79
CA HIS A 89 12.00 -9.27 7.77
C HIS A 89 11.14 -9.01 9.02
N PHE A 90 10.62 -7.81 9.14
CA PHE A 90 9.72 -7.39 10.23
C PHE A 90 8.26 -7.28 9.78
N LEU A 91 7.99 -7.42 8.49
CA LEU A 91 6.65 -7.22 7.94
C LEU A 91 5.73 -8.40 8.28
N ASN A 92 4.51 -8.09 8.71
CA ASN A 92 3.44 -9.06 8.99
C ASN A 92 2.48 -9.14 7.79
N TRP A 93 2.85 -9.92 6.79
CA TRP A 93 2.02 -10.15 5.62
C TRP A 93 0.77 -10.96 5.95
N ARG A 94 -0.39 -10.47 5.54
CA ARG A 94 -1.70 -11.05 5.86
C ARG A 94 -2.54 -11.20 4.59
N LEU A 95 -3.44 -12.18 4.63
CA LEU A 95 -4.50 -12.36 3.65
C LEU A 95 -5.74 -11.58 4.10
N ASN A 96 -6.53 -11.10 3.15
CA ASN A 96 -7.81 -10.50 3.48
C ASN A 96 -8.86 -11.57 3.73
N ASP A 97 -9.08 -11.87 5.02
CA ASP A 97 -10.01 -12.92 5.47
C ASP A 97 -11.46 -12.69 5.03
N ASN A 98 -11.85 -11.45 4.72
CA ASN A 98 -13.20 -11.13 4.25
C ASN A 98 -13.52 -11.80 2.90
N TYR A 99 -12.51 -12.20 2.14
CA TYR A 99 -12.66 -12.77 0.81
C TYR A 99 -12.45 -14.28 0.75
N LYS A 100 -12.17 -14.97 1.86
CA LYS A 100 -11.86 -16.42 1.90
C LYS A 100 -12.94 -17.31 1.28
N ASN A 101 -14.20 -16.89 1.30
CA ASN A 101 -15.31 -17.65 0.73
C ASN A 101 -15.82 -17.03 -0.60
N VAL A 102 -15.14 -16.03 -1.11
CA VAL A 102 -15.56 -15.25 -2.28
C VAL A 102 -14.60 -15.47 -3.45
N PHE A 103 -13.29 -15.54 -3.15
CA PHE A 103 -12.24 -15.67 -4.15
C PHE A 103 -11.66 -17.09 -4.14
N GLU A 104 -11.05 -17.47 -5.25
CA GLU A 104 -10.44 -18.80 -5.42
C GLU A 104 -9.13 -18.94 -4.62
N ASP A 105 -8.76 -20.17 -4.28
CA ASP A 105 -7.52 -20.48 -3.56
C ASP A 105 -6.26 -19.93 -4.24
N ASN A 106 -6.25 -19.86 -5.57
CA ASN A 106 -5.12 -19.33 -6.33
C ASN A 106 -4.89 -17.84 -6.06
N PHE A 107 -5.95 -17.08 -5.80
CA PHE A 107 -5.83 -15.67 -5.39
C PHE A 107 -5.01 -15.54 -4.12
N PHE A 108 -5.33 -16.29 -3.07
CA PHE A 108 -4.65 -16.23 -1.77
C PHE A 108 -3.20 -16.73 -1.77
N LYS A 109 -2.77 -17.46 -2.81
CA LYS A 109 -1.37 -17.83 -3.01
C LYS A 109 -0.55 -16.72 -3.68
N ASN A 110 -1.23 -15.78 -4.29
CA ASN A 110 -0.64 -14.74 -5.13
C ASN A 110 -1.07 -13.32 -4.72
N GLU A 111 -1.69 -13.17 -3.56
CA GLU A 111 -2.05 -11.88 -2.96
C GLU A 111 -1.64 -11.85 -1.50
N SER A 112 -1.17 -10.71 -1.04
CA SER A 112 -1.08 -10.38 0.38
C SER A 112 -0.90 -8.89 0.58
N PHE A 113 -1.35 -8.41 1.73
CA PHE A 113 -1.11 -7.05 2.15
C PHE A 113 -0.35 -7.00 3.47
N VAL A 114 0.31 -5.88 3.75
CA VAL A 114 0.94 -5.58 5.02
C VAL A 114 0.66 -4.14 5.42
N GLU A 115 0.35 -3.94 6.68
CA GLU A 115 0.21 -2.64 7.31
C GLU A 115 1.52 -2.30 8.03
N ILE A 116 2.12 -1.18 7.69
CA ILE A 116 3.39 -0.71 8.28
C ILE A 116 3.10 0.39 9.30
N ILE A 117 2.19 1.31 8.98
CA ILE A 117 1.65 2.33 9.89
C ILE A 117 0.15 2.11 9.95
N GLY A 118 -0.41 1.98 11.14
CA GLY A 118 -1.83 1.73 11.32
C GLY A 118 -2.10 0.98 12.62
N PRO A 119 -3.36 0.62 12.92
CA PRO A 119 -3.73 -0.02 14.18
C PRO A 119 -2.99 -1.33 14.50
N SER A 120 -2.51 -2.03 13.47
CA SER A 120 -1.75 -3.29 13.61
C SER A 120 -0.34 -3.19 13.00
N GLY A 121 0.09 -2.00 12.61
CA GLY A 121 1.38 -1.74 11.97
C GLY A 121 2.58 -1.84 12.91
N LEU A 122 3.75 -1.53 12.37
CA LEU A 122 4.99 -1.35 13.15
C LEU A 122 4.98 -0.02 13.90
N LEU A 123 4.30 1.01 13.36
CA LEU A 123 3.88 2.22 14.06
C LEU A 123 2.36 2.19 14.25
N ILE A 124 1.91 2.44 15.47
CA ILE A 124 0.49 2.44 15.81
C ILE A 124 -0.14 3.77 15.41
N CYS A 125 -1.16 3.73 14.57
CA CYS A 125 -1.96 4.87 14.17
C CYS A 125 -3.40 4.42 13.93
N ASP A 126 -4.36 4.97 14.67
CA ASP A 126 -5.76 4.56 14.57
C ASP A 126 -6.49 5.24 13.39
N ASN A 127 -5.99 6.37 12.92
CA ASN A 127 -6.66 7.22 11.95
C ASN A 127 -6.41 6.80 10.49
N ILE A 128 -5.23 6.22 10.20
CA ILE A 128 -4.83 5.84 8.84
C ILE A 128 -4.24 4.44 8.80
N ARG A 129 -4.18 3.88 7.60
CA ARG A 129 -3.41 2.67 7.28
C ARG A 129 -2.51 2.95 6.10
N VAL A 130 -1.20 2.79 6.32
CA VAL A 130 -0.19 2.87 5.26
C VAL A 130 0.53 1.53 5.20
N GLY A 131 0.56 0.93 4.02
CA GLY A 131 1.14 -0.39 3.85
C GLY A 131 1.42 -0.72 2.40
N LEU A 132 1.54 -2.01 2.12
CA LEU A 132 1.80 -2.54 0.79
C LEU A 132 0.74 -3.58 0.44
N LEU A 133 0.34 -3.58 -0.82
CA LEU A 133 -0.35 -4.68 -1.47
C LEU A 133 0.64 -5.34 -2.44
N LEU A 134 0.85 -6.64 -2.30
CA LEU A 134 1.70 -7.43 -3.17
C LEU A 134 0.85 -8.43 -3.94
N LEU A 135 0.87 -8.32 -5.26
CA LEU A 135 0.21 -9.25 -6.17
C LEU A 135 1.26 -10.00 -6.99
N GLY A 136 1.02 -11.27 -7.20
CA GLY A 136 1.78 -12.08 -8.13
C GLY A 136 1.44 -11.74 -9.57
N ASP A 137 2.03 -12.51 -10.49
CA ASP A 137 1.77 -12.43 -11.91
C ASP A 137 0.43 -13.10 -12.27
N HIS A 138 -0.28 -12.57 -13.27
CA HIS A 138 -1.57 -13.09 -13.75
C HIS A 138 -2.64 -13.26 -12.66
N VAL A 139 -2.76 -12.30 -11.75
CA VAL A 139 -3.74 -12.30 -10.66
C VAL A 139 -4.84 -11.30 -10.94
N LEU A 140 -6.07 -11.79 -11.00
CA LEU A 140 -7.26 -10.95 -10.96
C LEU A 140 -7.64 -10.71 -9.49
N TYR A 141 -7.55 -9.47 -9.03
CA TYR A 141 -8.22 -9.01 -7.82
C TYR A 141 -9.63 -8.59 -8.23
N PRO A 142 -10.64 -9.41 -7.89
CA PRO A 142 -11.99 -9.21 -8.39
C PRO A 142 -12.62 -7.89 -7.95
N SER A 143 -13.65 -7.49 -8.65
CA SER A 143 -14.40 -6.28 -8.36
C SER A 143 -15.00 -6.32 -6.95
N HIS A 144 -14.67 -5.31 -6.15
CA HIS A 144 -15.11 -5.16 -4.77
C HIS A 144 -15.23 -3.69 -4.39
N SER A 145 -15.83 -3.41 -3.24
CA SER A 145 -15.93 -2.07 -2.66
C SER A 145 -15.94 -2.15 -1.13
N HIS A 146 -15.52 -1.10 -0.48
CA HIS A 146 -15.50 -0.97 0.98
C HIS A 146 -15.62 0.50 1.41
N GLN A 147 -15.84 0.72 2.70
CA GLN A 147 -16.05 2.07 3.24
C GLN A 147 -14.80 2.95 3.18
N ALA A 148 -13.61 2.37 3.36
CA ALA A 148 -12.39 3.18 3.38
C ALA A 148 -12.08 3.76 1.99
N SER A 149 -11.73 5.05 1.94
CA SER A 149 -11.07 5.63 0.77
C SER A 149 -9.63 5.14 0.69
N GLU A 150 -9.11 4.94 -0.52
CA GLU A 150 -7.79 4.39 -0.75
C GLU A 150 -6.99 5.19 -1.77
N PHE A 151 -5.70 5.37 -1.48
CA PHE A 151 -4.76 5.98 -2.40
C PHE A 151 -3.61 5.02 -2.67
N TYR A 152 -3.49 4.57 -3.91
CA TYR A 152 -2.42 3.70 -4.36
C TYR A 152 -1.36 4.44 -5.16
N THR A 153 -0.11 4.04 -4.96
CA THR A 153 1.02 4.38 -5.81
C THR A 153 1.68 3.09 -6.28
N ILE A 154 1.77 2.89 -7.58
CA ILE A 154 2.43 1.70 -8.14
C ILE A 154 3.94 1.83 -7.94
N LEU A 155 4.54 0.91 -7.19
CA LEU A 155 5.98 0.91 -6.92
C LEU A 155 6.77 0.19 -8.02
N SER A 156 6.30 -0.98 -8.45
CA SER A 156 6.95 -1.81 -9.48
C SER A 156 5.92 -2.65 -10.24
N GLY A 157 6.34 -3.25 -11.35
CA GLY A 157 5.46 -4.02 -12.22
C GLY A 157 4.45 -3.17 -12.95
N SER A 158 3.37 -3.81 -13.42
CA SER A 158 2.23 -3.12 -14.04
C SER A 158 0.94 -3.87 -13.78
N SER A 159 -0.17 -3.15 -13.75
CA SER A 159 -1.48 -3.75 -13.55
C SER A 159 -2.56 -2.97 -14.29
N MET A 160 -3.59 -3.71 -14.72
CA MET A 160 -4.79 -3.13 -15.30
C MET A 160 -5.77 -2.79 -14.16
N TRP A 161 -6.23 -1.55 -14.09
CA TRP A 161 -7.15 -1.08 -13.05
C TRP A 161 -8.49 -0.67 -13.64
N GLN A 162 -9.55 -1.09 -13.00
CA GLN A 162 -10.93 -0.72 -13.31
C GLN A 162 -11.55 0.02 -12.11
N ILE A 163 -12.23 1.12 -12.38
CA ILE A 163 -13.01 1.89 -11.40
C ILE A 163 -14.46 1.90 -11.87
N ASN A 164 -15.37 1.51 -11.00
CA ASN A 164 -16.77 1.29 -11.29
C ASN A 164 -16.94 0.30 -12.48
N SER A 165 -17.86 0.58 -13.39
CA SER A 165 -18.07 -0.17 -14.63
C SER A 165 -17.23 0.35 -15.82
N GLY A 166 -16.19 1.13 -15.57
CA GLY A 166 -15.30 1.67 -16.60
C GLY A 166 -14.41 0.61 -17.25
N ASN A 167 -13.60 1.01 -18.21
CA ASN A 167 -12.62 0.14 -18.83
C ASN A 167 -11.42 -0.10 -17.91
N PHE A 168 -10.78 -1.24 -18.06
CA PHE A 168 -9.47 -1.49 -17.46
C PHE A 168 -8.40 -0.58 -18.10
N ASN A 169 -7.66 0.13 -17.27
CA ASN A 169 -6.60 1.04 -17.67
C ASN A 169 -5.26 0.59 -17.11
N LEU A 170 -4.24 0.54 -17.96
CA LEU A 170 -2.89 0.15 -17.55
C LEU A 170 -2.30 1.20 -16.59
N LYS A 171 -1.78 0.70 -15.47
CA LYS A 171 -1.02 1.48 -14.48
C LYS A 171 0.40 0.96 -14.37
N LYS A 172 1.35 1.89 -14.28
CA LYS A 172 2.81 1.65 -14.28
C LYS A 172 3.47 2.30 -13.06
N PRO A 173 4.73 1.98 -12.75
CA PRO A 173 5.46 2.58 -11.64
C PRO A 173 5.41 4.12 -11.66
N GLY A 174 4.98 4.71 -10.55
CA GLY A 174 4.74 6.14 -10.39
C GLY A 174 3.29 6.59 -10.62
N ASP A 175 2.46 5.77 -11.27
CA ASP A 175 1.04 6.06 -11.41
C ASP A 175 0.34 6.00 -10.05
N LYS A 176 -0.67 6.86 -9.92
CA LYS A 176 -1.46 7.06 -8.72
C LYS A 176 -2.91 6.76 -9.01
N ILE A 177 -3.57 6.11 -8.07
CA ILE A 177 -4.98 5.74 -8.16
C ILE A 177 -5.64 6.13 -6.84
N PHE A 178 -6.75 6.87 -6.92
CA PHE A 178 -7.57 7.19 -5.77
C PHE A 178 -8.96 6.55 -5.93
N HIS A 179 -9.41 5.90 -4.89
CA HIS A 179 -10.76 5.39 -4.75
C HIS A 179 -11.41 6.09 -3.57
N ASP A 180 -12.54 6.73 -3.80
CA ASP A 180 -13.37 7.26 -2.74
C ASP A 180 -14.12 6.12 -2.04
N GLU A 181 -14.75 6.41 -0.90
CA GLU A 181 -15.58 5.45 -0.16
C GLU A 181 -16.59 4.77 -1.08
N TRP A 182 -16.74 3.45 -0.93
CA TRP A 182 -17.68 2.60 -1.67
C TRP A 182 -17.50 2.58 -3.20
N VAL A 183 -16.45 3.17 -3.73
CA VAL A 183 -16.13 3.05 -5.15
C VAL A 183 -15.72 1.62 -5.47
N THR A 184 -16.46 1.00 -6.40
CA THR A 184 -16.15 -0.34 -6.87
C THR A 184 -14.87 -0.32 -7.71
N HIS A 185 -13.94 -1.21 -7.43
CA HIS A 185 -12.68 -1.30 -8.15
C HIS A 185 -12.20 -2.74 -8.30
N ALA A 186 -11.39 -2.95 -9.32
CA ALA A 186 -10.75 -4.22 -9.62
C ALA A 186 -9.35 -3.99 -10.21
N MET A 187 -8.47 -4.97 -10.06
CA MET A 187 -7.16 -4.92 -10.70
C MET A 187 -6.75 -6.30 -11.24
N ASN A 188 -5.96 -6.29 -12.29
CA ASN A 188 -5.42 -7.50 -12.91
C ASN A 188 -3.94 -7.29 -13.22
N THR A 189 -3.08 -8.15 -12.70
CA THR A 189 -1.65 -8.16 -13.01
C THR A 189 -1.40 -8.98 -14.28
N ASN A 190 -0.51 -8.49 -15.15
CA ASN A 190 -0.14 -9.17 -16.40
C ASN A 190 1.13 -9.98 -16.24
#